data_98a051b6ab225abbfafd1d58453aed2a
#
_entry.id   98a051b6ab225abbfafd1d58453aed2a
#
_cell.length_a   1.000
_cell.length_b   1.000
_cell.length_c   1.000
_cell.angle_alpha   90.00
_cell.angle_beta   90.00
_cell.angle_gamma   90.00
#
_symmetry.space_group_name_H-M   'P 1'
#
loop_
_entity.id
_entity.type
_entity.pdbx_description
1 polymer ?
#
loop_
_entity_poly.entity_id
_entity_poly.type
_entity_poly.pdbx_seq_one_letter_code
_entity_poly.pdbx_strand_id
1 'polypeptide(L)'
;TLLTEVQVKQLAVDGTSYLKGTIPQDQVKEEQIKSDILVFVEDIYDIHNKTARLSFSTKITDYLSQGRCILAIGPNDIASMEYFTEQKAAIICNTEDEILTRLQNLIENPTLQREMATNARICGEKNHNADMIKKIFFNKVLGDKL
;
A
#
# COMPACT_ATOMS: atom_id res chain seq x y z
N THR A 1 -11.70 2.29 14.43
CA THR A 1 -12.62 3.45 14.49
C THR A 1 -13.77 3.17 13.55
N LEU A 2 -15.00 3.25 14.04
CA LEU A 2 -16.20 3.12 13.20
C LEU A 2 -16.38 4.40 12.40
N LEU A 3 -16.73 4.27 11.13
CA LEU A 3 -17.07 5.43 10.26
C LEU A 3 -18.35 6.10 10.78
N THR A 4 -18.39 7.42 10.69
CA THR A 4 -19.61 8.19 10.96
C THR A 4 -20.61 8.03 9.83
N GLU A 5 -21.90 8.30 10.08
CA GLU A 5 -22.93 8.25 9.03
C GLU A 5 -22.62 9.19 7.85
N VAL A 6 -21.99 10.34 8.12
CA VAL A 6 -21.57 11.29 7.09
C VAL A 6 -20.49 10.67 6.20
N GLN A 7 -19.47 10.06 6.80
CA GLN A 7 -18.40 9.38 6.06
C GLN A 7 -18.94 8.19 5.25
N VAL A 8 -19.89 7.44 5.81
CA VAL A 8 -20.55 6.34 5.08
C VAL A 8 -21.24 6.87 3.83
N LYS A 9 -22.02 7.95 3.94
CA LYS A 9 -22.71 8.56 2.80
C LYS A 9 -21.76 9.14 1.74
N GLN A 10 -20.60 9.66 2.16
CA GLN A 10 -19.59 10.18 1.24
C GLN A 10 -18.84 9.05 0.50
N LEU A 11 -18.62 7.92 1.15
CA LEU A 11 -17.84 6.80 0.62
C LEU A 11 -18.70 5.79 -0.14
N ALA A 12 -19.98 5.65 0.17
CA ALA A 12 -20.89 4.70 -0.49
C ALA A 12 -21.69 5.42 -1.58
N VAL A 13 -21.25 5.30 -2.82
CA VAL A 13 -21.93 5.87 -4.00
C VAL A 13 -22.52 4.74 -4.82
N ASP A 14 -23.85 4.75 -4.96
CA ASP A 14 -24.59 3.68 -5.65
C ASP A 14 -24.00 3.34 -7.02
N GLY A 15 -23.74 2.04 -7.21
CA GLY A 15 -23.22 1.51 -8.46
C GLY A 15 -21.72 1.74 -8.69
N THR A 16 -21.02 2.48 -7.80
CA THR A 16 -19.60 2.82 -7.99
C THR A 16 -18.70 2.45 -6.82
N SER A 17 -19.19 2.53 -5.59
CA SER A 17 -18.39 2.16 -4.41
C SER A 17 -19.21 1.40 -3.37
N TYR A 18 -18.56 0.47 -2.69
CA TYR A 18 -19.18 -0.41 -1.70
C TYR A 18 -18.39 -0.40 -0.41
N LEU A 19 -19.08 -0.16 0.72
CA LEU A 19 -18.52 -0.35 2.04
C LEU A 19 -18.86 -1.77 2.52
N LYS A 20 -17.86 -2.65 2.51
CA LYS A 20 -18.02 -4.04 2.97
C LYS A 20 -18.14 -4.19 4.48
N GLY A 21 -17.98 -3.10 5.23
CA GLY A 21 -17.92 -3.13 6.69
C GLY A 21 -16.66 -3.81 7.21
N THR A 22 -16.74 -4.36 8.43
CA THR A 22 -15.64 -5.11 9.03
C THR A 22 -15.62 -6.53 8.46
N ILE A 23 -14.53 -6.89 7.82
CA ILE A 23 -14.27 -8.25 7.35
C ILE A 23 -13.27 -8.96 8.28
N PRO A 24 -13.37 -10.28 8.50
CA PRO A 24 -12.38 -11.05 9.24
C PRO A 24 -10.99 -10.93 8.63
N GLN A 25 -9.95 -10.97 9.48
CA GLN A 25 -8.57 -10.76 9.05
C GLN A 25 -8.09 -11.79 8.01
N ASP A 26 -8.56 -13.03 8.11
CA ASP A 26 -8.27 -14.10 7.18
C ASP A 26 -8.86 -13.86 5.78
N GLN A 27 -9.96 -13.10 5.68
CA GLN A 27 -10.59 -12.73 4.40
C GLN A 27 -9.97 -11.49 3.74
N VAL A 28 -9.25 -10.64 4.49
CA VAL A 28 -8.63 -9.42 3.96
C VAL A 28 -7.71 -9.75 2.78
N LYS A 29 -6.90 -10.79 2.92
CA LYS A 29 -5.98 -11.24 1.87
C LYS A 29 -6.70 -11.63 0.58
N GLU A 30 -7.81 -12.34 0.68
CA GLU A 30 -8.60 -12.75 -0.48
C GLU A 30 -9.19 -11.54 -1.20
N GLU A 31 -9.68 -10.55 -0.46
CA GLU A 31 -10.22 -9.32 -1.03
C GLU A 31 -9.13 -8.49 -1.73
N GLN A 32 -7.94 -8.41 -1.14
CA GLN A 32 -6.80 -7.76 -1.76
C GLN A 32 -6.38 -8.44 -3.07
N ILE A 33 -6.35 -9.77 -3.10
CA ILE A 33 -5.99 -10.54 -4.32
C ILE A 33 -7.03 -10.37 -5.43
N LYS A 34 -8.30 -10.19 -5.11
CA LYS A 34 -9.36 -9.94 -6.11
C LYS A 34 -9.32 -8.55 -6.72
N SER A 35 -8.61 -7.62 -6.08
CA SER A 35 -8.52 -6.22 -6.53
C SER A 35 -7.48 -6.07 -7.64
N ASP A 36 -7.74 -5.23 -8.62
CA ASP A 36 -6.76 -4.87 -9.66
C ASP A 36 -5.75 -3.86 -9.15
N ILE A 37 -6.22 -2.91 -8.34
CA ILE A 37 -5.42 -1.83 -7.75
C ILE A 37 -5.71 -1.77 -6.25
N LEU A 38 -4.64 -1.78 -5.44
CA LEU A 38 -4.70 -1.52 -4.00
C LEU A 38 -4.37 -0.05 -3.75
N VAL A 39 -5.21 0.65 -2.98
CA VAL A 39 -4.99 2.07 -2.68
C VAL A 39 -4.44 2.23 -1.28
N PHE A 40 -3.24 2.78 -1.18
CA PHE A 40 -2.59 3.17 0.06
C PHE A 40 -2.77 4.68 0.25
N VAL A 41 -3.27 5.11 1.40
CA VAL A 41 -3.55 6.53 1.66
C VAL A 41 -2.93 6.95 2.98
N GLU A 42 -2.17 8.03 2.92
CA GLU A 42 -1.76 8.87 4.03
C GLU A 42 -2.35 10.27 3.83
N ASP A 43 -2.53 11.01 4.91
CA ASP A 43 -3.16 12.33 4.82
C ASP A 43 -2.26 13.33 4.08
N ILE A 44 -2.70 13.79 2.90
CA ILE A 44 -1.97 14.76 2.07
C ILE A 44 -1.85 16.11 2.79
N TYR A 45 -2.77 16.43 3.69
CA TYR A 45 -2.84 17.72 4.37
C TYR A 45 -2.14 17.75 5.72
N ASP A 46 -1.78 16.59 6.27
CA ASP A 46 -1.09 16.50 7.57
C ASP A 46 0.43 16.72 7.46
N ILE A 47 0.80 17.82 6.83
CA ILE A 47 2.21 18.25 6.66
C ILE A 47 2.90 18.62 7.98
N HIS A 48 2.17 18.72 9.09
CA HIS A 48 2.71 19.10 10.40
C HIS A 48 2.89 17.92 11.36
N ASN A 49 2.41 16.73 11.02
CA ASN A 49 2.51 15.56 11.87
C ASN A 49 3.90 14.92 11.78
N LYS A 50 4.84 15.47 12.53
CA LYS A 50 6.21 14.94 12.62
C LYS A 50 6.26 13.47 13.07
N THR A 51 5.24 13.00 13.76
CA THR A 51 5.13 11.60 14.22
C THR A 51 4.80 10.67 13.07
N ALA A 52 3.93 11.08 12.15
CA ALA A 52 3.59 10.30 10.96
C ALA A 52 4.75 10.19 9.98
N ARG A 53 5.63 11.19 9.94
CA ARG A 53 6.76 11.24 9.01
C ARG A 53 7.67 10.00 9.08
N LEU A 54 7.94 9.50 10.28
CA LEU A 54 8.78 8.32 10.51
C LEU A 54 7.98 7.03 10.67
N SER A 55 6.65 7.12 10.59
CA SER A 55 5.78 5.95 10.71
C SER A 55 5.82 5.13 9.42
N PHE A 56 6.06 3.83 9.57
CA PHE A 56 5.98 2.89 8.47
C PHE A 56 4.77 1.99 8.68
N SER A 57 3.80 2.09 7.79
CA SER A 57 2.55 1.35 7.92
C SER A 57 2.74 -0.15 7.67
N THR A 58 2.22 -0.98 8.57
CA THR A 58 2.22 -2.45 8.40
C THR A 58 1.42 -2.91 7.18
N LYS A 59 0.46 -2.10 6.68
CA LYS A 59 -0.30 -2.39 5.46
C LYS A 59 0.61 -2.52 4.22
N ILE A 60 1.77 -1.86 4.23
CA ILE A 60 2.72 -1.90 3.11
C ILE A 60 3.18 -3.32 2.86
N THR A 61 3.55 -4.06 3.91
CA THR A 61 3.99 -5.45 3.79
C THR A 61 2.90 -6.35 3.25
N ASP A 62 1.65 -6.13 3.69
CA ASP A 62 0.50 -6.87 3.19
C ASP A 62 0.29 -6.60 1.70
N TYR A 63 0.25 -5.34 1.28
CA TYR A 63 0.03 -4.94 -0.12
C TYR A 63 1.11 -5.47 -1.05
N LEU A 64 2.38 -5.34 -0.65
CA LEU A 64 3.51 -5.86 -1.43
C LEU A 64 3.43 -7.38 -1.60
N SER A 65 2.99 -8.10 -0.56
CA SER A 65 2.86 -9.57 -0.59
C SER A 65 1.78 -10.07 -1.53
N GLN A 66 0.76 -9.26 -1.84
CA GLN A 66 -0.31 -9.64 -2.77
C GLN A 66 0.11 -9.52 -4.25
N GLY A 67 1.19 -8.78 -4.56
CA GLY A 67 1.64 -8.58 -5.92
C GLY A 67 0.56 -7.95 -6.81
N ARG A 68 -0.15 -6.96 -6.29
CA ARG A 68 -1.12 -6.14 -7.02
C ARG A 68 -0.53 -4.76 -7.27
N CYS A 69 -1.05 -4.08 -8.30
CA CYS A 69 -0.69 -2.68 -8.54
C CYS A 69 -1.08 -1.84 -7.32
N ILE A 70 -0.17 -1.00 -6.84
CA ILE A 70 -0.40 -0.12 -5.71
C ILE A 70 -0.45 1.32 -6.21
N LEU A 71 -1.53 2.04 -5.87
CA LEU A 71 -1.64 3.49 -5.97
C LEU A 71 -1.42 4.06 -4.58
N ALA A 72 -0.34 4.78 -4.36
CA ALA A 72 0.00 5.38 -3.08
C ALA A 72 -0.24 6.88 -3.10
N ILE A 73 -1.04 7.36 -2.17
CA ILE A 73 -1.48 8.75 -2.03
C ILE A 73 -0.95 9.29 -0.71
N GLY A 74 -0.21 10.39 -0.74
CA GLY A 74 0.34 11.01 0.47
C GLY A 74 1.46 12.00 0.19
N PRO A 75 1.94 12.73 1.21
CA PRO A 75 3.04 13.68 1.07
C PRO A 75 4.37 12.95 0.79
N ASN A 76 5.24 13.59 0.00
CA ASN A 76 6.51 12.99 -0.44
C ASN A 76 7.50 12.68 0.69
N ASP A 77 7.39 13.40 1.81
CA ASP A 77 8.40 13.43 2.87
C ASP A 77 8.06 12.52 4.06
N ILE A 78 7.21 11.52 3.84
CA ILE A 78 6.91 10.47 4.83
C ILE A 78 7.55 9.15 4.44
N ALA A 79 8.00 8.39 5.43
CA ALA A 79 8.77 7.15 5.24
C ALA A 79 8.08 6.14 4.31
N SER A 80 6.75 6.03 4.37
CA SER A 80 5.97 5.13 3.51
C SER A 80 6.08 5.51 2.03
N MET A 81 5.95 6.81 1.71
CA MET A 81 5.98 7.31 0.33
C MET A 81 7.41 7.32 -0.23
N GLU A 82 8.41 7.72 0.59
CA GLU A 82 9.83 7.61 0.26
C GLU A 82 10.18 6.16 -0.11
N TYR A 83 9.76 5.21 0.72
CA TYR A 83 10.00 3.78 0.49
C TYR A 83 9.39 3.29 -0.83
N PHE A 84 8.12 3.58 -1.09
CA PHE A 84 7.49 3.20 -2.36
C PHE A 84 8.21 3.80 -3.58
N THR A 85 8.66 5.05 -3.46
CA THR A 85 9.39 5.75 -4.52
C THR A 85 10.75 5.10 -4.79
N GLU A 86 11.54 4.87 -3.75
CA GLU A 86 12.86 4.24 -3.84
C GLU A 86 12.79 2.81 -4.42
N GLN A 87 11.79 2.04 -3.98
CA GLN A 87 11.60 0.67 -4.43
C GLN A 87 10.86 0.57 -5.78
N LYS A 88 10.33 1.67 -6.32
CA LYS A 88 9.48 1.70 -7.52
C LYS A 88 8.31 0.73 -7.43
N ALA A 89 7.75 0.57 -6.25
CA ALA A 89 6.77 -0.45 -5.91
C ALA A 89 5.32 0.03 -5.95
N ALA A 90 5.09 1.31 -6.23
CA ALA A 90 3.76 1.91 -6.35
C ALA A 90 3.76 3.09 -7.34
N ILE A 91 2.58 3.43 -7.84
CA ILE A 91 2.34 4.72 -8.50
C ILE A 91 2.05 5.74 -7.41
N ILE A 92 2.78 6.85 -7.42
CA ILE A 92 2.74 7.87 -6.37
C ILE A 92 1.84 9.03 -6.78
N CYS A 93 0.99 9.49 -5.86
CA CYS A 93 0.20 10.72 -5.98
C CYS A 93 0.44 11.59 -4.74
N ASN A 94 0.92 12.80 -4.94
CA ASN A 94 1.22 13.73 -3.84
C ASN A 94 0.20 14.88 -3.76
N THR A 95 -0.63 15.02 -4.77
CA THR A 95 -1.68 16.04 -4.87
C THR A 95 -2.99 15.41 -5.31
N GLU A 96 -4.12 16.06 -5.02
CA GLU A 96 -5.43 15.61 -5.47
C GLU A 96 -5.55 15.55 -6.99
N ASP A 97 -4.97 16.53 -7.69
CA ASP A 97 -5.02 16.60 -9.16
C ASP A 97 -4.32 15.40 -9.82
N GLU A 98 -3.29 14.86 -9.18
CA GLU A 98 -2.61 13.67 -9.68
C GLU A 98 -3.45 12.40 -9.55
N ILE A 99 -4.34 12.30 -8.56
CA ILE A 99 -5.06 11.06 -8.26
C ILE A 99 -5.89 10.60 -9.46
N LEU A 100 -6.73 11.49 -10.01
CA LEU A 100 -7.58 11.15 -11.15
C LEU A 100 -6.76 10.79 -12.38
N THR A 101 -5.75 11.59 -12.70
CA THR A 101 -4.89 11.37 -13.87
C THR A 101 -4.13 10.05 -13.78
N ARG A 102 -3.54 9.75 -12.61
CA ARG A 102 -2.78 8.52 -12.38
C ARG A 102 -3.69 7.30 -12.35
N LEU A 103 -4.85 7.40 -11.68
CA LEU A 103 -5.82 6.32 -11.65
C LEU A 103 -6.36 6.00 -13.03
N GLN A 104 -6.74 7.02 -13.81
CA GLN A 104 -7.21 6.84 -15.18
C GLN A 104 -6.14 6.17 -16.05
N ASN A 105 -4.90 6.63 -15.98
CA ASN A 105 -3.79 5.99 -16.71
C ASN A 105 -3.61 4.52 -16.30
N LEU A 106 -3.74 4.19 -15.02
CA LEU A 106 -3.68 2.80 -14.56
C LEU A 106 -4.83 1.96 -15.12
N ILE A 107 -6.05 2.48 -15.15
CA ILE A 107 -7.23 1.78 -15.68
C ILE A 107 -7.09 1.53 -17.18
N GLU A 108 -6.59 2.49 -17.94
CA GLU A 108 -6.45 2.43 -19.39
C GLU A 108 -5.20 1.66 -19.84
N ASN A 109 -4.24 1.39 -18.92
CA ASN A 109 -2.97 0.74 -19.24
C ASN A 109 -2.73 -0.54 -18.44
N PRO A 110 -3.31 -1.69 -18.83
CA PRO A 110 -3.10 -2.97 -18.15
C PRO A 110 -1.65 -3.46 -18.15
N THR A 111 -0.82 -2.97 -19.08
CA THR A 111 0.60 -3.30 -19.10
C THR A 111 1.34 -2.62 -17.95
N LEU A 112 1.07 -1.34 -17.73
CA LEU A 112 1.59 -0.59 -16.59
C LEU A 112 1.12 -1.21 -15.25
N GLN A 113 -0.15 -1.60 -15.14
CA GLN A 113 -0.64 -2.29 -13.94
C GLN A 113 0.17 -3.55 -13.64
N ARG A 114 0.42 -4.40 -14.66
CA ARG A 114 1.19 -5.65 -14.49
C ARG A 114 2.65 -5.40 -14.12
N GLU A 115 3.26 -4.38 -14.72
CA GLU A 115 4.62 -3.96 -14.38
C GLU A 115 4.71 -3.54 -12.91
N MET A 116 3.82 -2.66 -12.47
CA MET A 116 3.79 -2.19 -11.08
C MET A 116 3.47 -3.30 -10.09
N ALA A 117 2.56 -4.21 -10.43
CA ALA A 117 2.26 -5.39 -9.63
C ALA A 117 3.48 -6.31 -9.49
N THR A 118 4.25 -6.47 -10.56
CA THR A 118 5.51 -7.25 -10.54
C THR A 118 6.55 -6.59 -9.65
N ASN A 119 6.74 -5.27 -9.77
CA ASN A 119 7.67 -4.51 -8.93
C ASN A 119 7.30 -4.59 -7.45
N ALA A 120 6.00 -4.44 -7.13
CA ALA A 120 5.50 -4.58 -5.77
C ALA A 120 5.82 -5.96 -5.19
N ARG A 121 5.58 -7.03 -5.96
CA ARG A 121 5.88 -8.40 -5.54
C ARG A 121 7.38 -8.61 -5.32
N ILE A 122 8.23 -8.20 -6.25
CA ILE A 122 9.69 -8.31 -6.13
C ILE A 122 10.18 -7.56 -4.89
N CYS A 123 9.65 -6.36 -4.64
CA CYS A 123 9.97 -5.59 -3.44
C CYS A 123 9.57 -6.35 -2.17
N GLY A 124 8.37 -6.92 -2.13
CA GLY A 124 7.90 -7.73 -1.01
C GLY A 124 8.76 -8.97 -0.74
N GLU A 125 9.05 -9.75 -1.79
CA GLU A 125 9.90 -10.94 -1.68
C GLU A 125 11.33 -10.62 -1.22
N LYS A 126 11.90 -9.53 -1.72
CA LYS A 126 13.27 -9.11 -1.41
C LYS A 126 13.41 -8.52 -0.01
N ASN A 127 12.49 -7.63 0.38
CA ASN A 127 12.67 -6.79 1.56
C ASN A 127 11.79 -7.22 2.76
N HIS A 128 10.74 -7.99 2.53
CA HIS A 128 9.73 -8.34 3.54
C HIS A 128 9.49 -9.86 3.68
N ASN A 129 10.39 -10.68 3.14
CA ASN A 129 10.33 -12.12 3.32
C ASN A 129 10.68 -12.47 4.77
N ALA A 130 9.70 -12.95 5.53
CA ALA A 130 9.85 -13.23 6.96
C ALA A 130 10.95 -14.26 7.26
N ASP A 131 11.10 -15.31 6.43
CA ASP A 131 12.09 -16.36 6.64
C ASP A 131 13.49 -15.84 6.36
N MET A 132 13.66 -15.01 5.34
CA MET A 132 14.94 -14.36 5.05
C MET A 132 15.31 -13.37 6.16
N ILE A 133 14.37 -12.57 6.65
CA ILE A 133 14.60 -11.62 7.75
C ILE A 133 14.97 -12.36 9.04
N LYS A 134 14.25 -13.44 9.37
CA LYS A 134 14.59 -14.31 10.52
C LYS A 134 16.02 -14.85 10.40
N LYS A 135 16.38 -15.38 9.23
CA LYS A 135 17.72 -15.91 8.99
C LYS A 135 18.80 -14.85 9.18
N ILE A 136 18.60 -13.66 8.62
CA ILE A 136 19.53 -12.52 8.77
C ILE A 136 19.63 -12.12 10.24
N PHE A 137 18.50 -12.03 10.95
CA PHE A 137 18.46 -11.69 12.37
C PHE A 137 19.22 -12.71 13.21
N PHE A 138 18.93 -14.00 13.05
CA PHE A 138 19.61 -15.06 13.80
C PHE A 138 21.12 -15.07 13.54
N ASN A 139 21.54 -14.93 12.28
CA ASN A 139 22.97 -14.88 11.95
C ASN A 139 23.69 -13.69 12.61
N LYS A 140 23.01 -12.51 12.64
CA LYS A 140 23.59 -11.32 13.28
C LYS A 140 23.61 -11.39 14.81
N VAL A 141 22.64 -12.04 15.44
CA VAL A 141 22.50 -12.10 16.90
C VAL A 141 23.30 -13.27 17.50
N LEU A 142 23.25 -14.43 16.83
CA LEU A 142 23.88 -15.66 17.37
C LEU A 142 25.27 -15.96 16.78
N GLY A 143 25.69 -15.17 15.76
CA GLY A 143 26.89 -15.46 14.99
C GLY A 143 26.73 -16.71 14.12
N ASP A 144 27.68 -16.95 13.20
CA ASP A 144 27.64 -18.07 12.23
C ASP A 144 27.83 -19.45 12.95
N LYS A 145 27.14 -19.67 14.05
CA LYS A 145 27.15 -20.89 14.82
C LYS A 145 25.93 -21.78 14.62
N LEU A 146 25.47 -21.89 13.35
CA LEU A 146 24.52 -22.94 12.95
C LEU A 146 24.97 -23.57 11.65
#